data_70228228c25273bff4370334f2f57ae3
#
_entry.id   70228228c25273bff4370334f2f57ae3
#
_cell.length_a   1.000
_cell.length_b   1.000
_cell.length_c   1.000
_cell.angle_alpha   90.00
_cell.angle_beta   90.00
_cell.angle_gamma   90.00
#
_symmetry.space_group_name_H-M   'P 1'
#
loop_
_entity.id
_entity.type
_entity.pdbx_description
1 polymer ?
#
loop_
_entity_poly.entity_id
_entity_poly.type
_entity_poly.pdbx_seq_one_letter_code
_entity_poly.pdbx_strand_id
1 'polypeptide(L)'
;MIEGVVVTPLSVIETKGGDVLHGLKQSEQGYAGFGEAYFSMIEYGVIKGWKQHKKMVLNLVVPIGMVRFVLYDERKDSRSYEQFQEITLSRSMNYCRLTVPPMVWFGFQGYDKLANMLLNIANIEHSQDELNH
;
A
#
# COMPACT_ATOMS: atom_id res chain seq x y z
N MET A 1 -0.37 -15.82 -3.91
CA MET A 1 -0.08 -14.58 -3.18
C MET A 1 1.42 -14.40 -3.03
N ILE A 2 1.90 -13.20 -3.18
CA ILE A 2 3.34 -12.92 -3.05
C ILE A 2 3.76 -13.08 -1.59
N GLU A 3 4.86 -13.79 -1.39
CA GLU A 3 5.40 -14.05 -0.05
C GLU A 3 5.77 -12.76 0.68
N GLY A 4 5.28 -12.60 1.89
CA GLY A 4 5.52 -11.41 2.72
C GLY A 4 4.53 -10.27 2.50
N VAL A 5 3.73 -10.31 1.45
CA VAL A 5 2.64 -9.35 1.25
C VAL A 5 1.50 -9.70 2.19
N VAL A 6 1.01 -8.69 2.91
CA VAL A 6 -0.09 -8.87 3.86
C VAL A 6 -1.22 -7.92 3.47
N VAL A 7 -2.44 -8.43 3.44
CA VAL A 7 -3.64 -7.63 3.23
C VAL A 7 -4.47 -7.73 4.50
N THR A 8 -4.59 -6.61 5.21
CA THR A 8 -5.26 -6.56 6.51
C THR A 8 -6.58 -5.81 6.39
N PRO A 9 -7.73 -6.45 6.66
CA PRO A 9 -9.00 -5.74 6.71
C PRO A 9 -8.96 -4.65 7.78
N LEU A 10 -9.46 -3.47 7.45
CA LEU A 10 -9.50 -2.33 8.35
C LEU A 10 -10.92 -2.00 8.76
N SER A 11 -11.08 -1.51 9.99
CA SER A 11 -12.38 -1.11 10.50
C SER A 11 -12.76 0.29 10.02
N VAL A 12 -14.03 0.42 9.64
CA VAL A 12 -14.68 1.71 9.46
C VAL A 12 -15.70 1.84 10.58
N ILE A 13 -15.52 2.79 11.48
CA ILE A 13 -16.41 3.01 12.62
C ILE A 13 -17.32 4.17 12.28
N GLU A 14 -18.61 3.89 12.14
CA GLU A 14 -19.60 4.92 11.87
C GLU A 14 -19.84 5.74 13.13
N THR A 15 -19.68 7.03 13.00
CA THR A 15 -19.98 7.98 14.09
C THR A 15 -20.79 9.14 13.57
N LYS A 16 -21.55 9.76 14.46
CA LYS A 16 -22.34 10.93 14.14
C LYS A 16 -21.40 12.08 13.74
N GLY A 17 -21.61 12.61 12.55
CA GLY A 17 -20.79 13.70 12.03
C GLY A 17 -19.61 13.28 11.18
N GLY A 18 -19.34 11.98 11.10
CA GLY A 18 -18.28 11.47 10.24
C GLY A 18 -17.68 10.18 10.76
N ASP A 19 -17.23 9.33 9.86
CA ASP A 19 -16.71 8.01 10.19
C ASP A 19 -15.23 8.04 10.59
N VAL A 20 -14.85 7.08 11.41
CA VAL A 20 -13.44 6.85 11.77
C VAL A 20 -12.92 5.69 10.93
N LEU A 21 -11.87 5.95 10.16
CA LEU A 21 -11.25 4.97 9.30
C LEU A 21 -9.91 4.55 9.92
N HIS A 22 -9.80 3.29 10.31
CA HIS A 22 -8.56 2.78 10.87
C HIS A 22 -7.47 2.69 9.80
N GLY A 23 -6.23 2.85 10.20
CA GLY A 23 -5.07 2.76 9.31
C GLY A 23 -4.10 1.68 9.74
N LEU A 24 -3.38 1.89 10.83
CA LEU A 24 -2.36 0.96 11.31
C LEU A 24 -2.32 0.96 12.83
N LYS A 25 -2.34 -0.23 13.41
CA LYS A 25 -2.11 -0.42 14.85
C LYS A 25 -0.76 -1.10 15.05
N GLN A 26 -0.04 -0.69 16.08
CA GLN A 26 1.25 -1.29 16.43
C GLN A 26 1.16 -2.80 16.69
N SER A 27 0.02 -3.27 17.17
CA SER A 27 -0.20 -4.68 17.50
C SER A 27 -0.54 -5.56 16.30
N GLU A 28 -0.75 -4.97 15.12
CA GLU A 28 -1.20 -5.71 13.94
C GLU A 28 -0.05 -6.33 13.16
N GLN A 29 -0.35 -7.43 12.45
CA GLN A 29 0.56 -8.00 11.48
C GLN A 29 0.84 -6.97 10.40
N GLY A 30 2.09 -6.85 9.99
CA GLY A 30 2.51 -5.85 8.99
C GLY A 30 3.12 -4.62 9.61
N TYR A 31 2.91 -4.38 10.91
CA TYR A 31 3.61 -3.28 11.57
C TYR A 31 5.11 -3.62 11.69
N ALA A 32 5.96 -2.75 11.18
CA ALA A 32 7.41 -2.97 11.15
C ALA A 32 8.18 -1.77 11.71
N GLY A 33 7.50 -0.90 12.45
CA GLY A 33 8.09 0.33 12.95
C GLY A 33 7.59 1.55 12.19
N PHE A 34 8.08 2.71 12.57
CA PHE A 34 7.68 3.98 11.97
C PHE A 34 8.90 4.82 11.60
N GLY A 35 8.99 5.22 10.34
CA GLY A 35 9.97 6.19 9.87
C GLY A 35 9.32 7.48 9.42
N GLU A 36 8.32 7.37 8.54
CA GLU A 36 7.58 8.53 8.05
C GLU A 36 6.21 8.12 7.53
N ALA A 37 5.31 9.09 7.46
CA ALA A 37 4.00 8.91 6.85
C ALA A 37 3.69 10.11 5.95
N TYR A 38 3.12 9.85 4.77
CA TYR A 38 2.74 10.90 3.84
C TYR A 38 1.58 10.46 2.98
N PHE A 39 0.87 11.44 2.45
CA PHE A 39 -0.24 11.19 1.52
C PHE A 39 0.23 11.42 0.09
N SER A 40 -0.21 10.54 -0.81
CA SER A 40 -0.04 10.71 -2.25
C SER A 40 -1.39 10.85 -2.89
N MET A 41 -1.52 11.81 -3.78
CA MET A 41 -2.73 11.96 -4.60
C MET A 41 -2.47 11.34 -5.96
N ILE A 42 -3.45 10.60 -6.49
CA ILE A 42 -3.35 9.98 -7.81
C ILE A 42 -4.56 10.43 -8.64
N GLU A 43 -4.31 11.13 -9.73
CA GLU A 43 -5.37 11.55 -10.63
C GLU A 43 -5.98 10.36 -11.35
N TYR A 44 -7.23 10.51 -11.78
CA TYR A 44 -7.95 9.45 -12.48
C TYR A 44 -7.16 8.93 -13.68
N GLY A 45 -6.99 7.62 -13.73
CA GLY A 45 -6.33 6.94 -14.83
C GLY A 45 -4.81 7.01 -14.83
N VAL A 46 -4.22 7.85 -13.99
CA VAL A 46 -2.76 7.99 -13.92
C VAL A 46 -2.15 6.75 -13.29
N ILE A 47 -1.08 6.25 -13.91
CA ILE A 47 -0.31 5.11 -13.43
C ILE A 47 1.02 5.62 -12.88
N LYS A 48 1.33 5.24 -11.66
CA LYS A 48 2.62 5.51 -11.01
C LYS A 48 3.30 4.20 -10.68
N GLY A 49 4.56 4.10 -10.94
CA GLY A 49 5.38 2.91 -10.70
C GLY A 49 6.50 2.87 -11.71
N TRP A 50 7.21 1.81 -11.88
CA TRP A 50 7.42 0.74 -10.90
C TRP A 50 8.44 1.18 -9.88
N LYS A 51 8.22 0.78 -8.62
CA LYS A 51 9.14 1.08 -7.52
C LYS A 51 9.46 -0.18 -6.75
N GLN A 52 10.69 -0.27 -6.25
CA GLN A 52 11.13 -1.36 -5.40
C GLN A 52 11.96 -0.76 -4.27
N HIS A 53 11.54 -0.95 -3.04
CA HIS A 53 12.31 -0.50 -1.87
C HIS A 53 13.28 -1.58 -1.44
N LYS A 54 14.49 -1.20 -1.06
CA LYS A 54 15.54 -2.16 -0.68
C LYS A 54 15.36 -2.68 0.74
N LYS A 55 14.97 -1.82 1.68
CA LYS A 55 14.84 -2.16 3.10
C LYS A 55 13.49 -1.77 3.69
N MET A 56 12.79 -0.84 3.08
CA MET A 56 11.55 -0.29 3.59
C MET A 56 10.41 -1.29 3.52
N VAL A 57 9.68 -1.42 4.62
CA VAL A 57 8.35 -2.03 4.64
C VAL A 57 7.33 -0.91 4.51
N LEU A 58 6.44 -1.03 3.56
CA LEU A 58 5.46 0.00 3.25
C LEU A 58 4.06 -0.49 3.56
N ASN A 59 3.33 0.27 4.38
CA ASN A 59 1.93 0.03 4.65
C ASN A 59 1.09 1.07 3.94
N LEU A 60 0.12 0.63 3.14
CA LEU A 60 -0.64 1.45 2.20
C LEU A 60 -2.13 1.38 2.52
N VAL A 61 -2.76 2.55 2.64
CA VAL A 61 -4.20 2.68 2.92
C VAL A 61 -4.81 3.67 1.93
N VAL A 62 -6.00 3.34 1.41
CA VAL A 62 -6.73 4.21 0.47
C VAL A 62 -7.99 4.72 1.15
N PRO A 63 -7.95 5.87 1.84
CA PRO A 63 -9.13 6.40 2.55
C PRO A 63 -10.11 7.12 1.63
N ILE A 64 -9.67 7.58 0.46
CA ILE A 64 -10.51 8.30 -0.50
C ILE A 64 -10.23 7.73 -1.89
N GLY A 65 -11.30 7.43 -2.62
CA GLY A 65 -11.21 6.95 -3.99
C GLY A 65 -10.97 5.47 -4.09
N MET A 66 -10.36 5.06 -5.19
CA MET A 66 -10.08 3.67 -5.51
C MET A 66 -8.73 3.59 -6.22
N VAL A 67 -7.85 2.73 -5.72
CA VAL A 67 -6.50 2.55 -6.28
C VAL A 67 -6.25 1.07 -6.51
N ARG A 68 -5.83 0.76 -7.74
CA ARG A 68 -5.43 -0.59 -8.13
C ARG A 68 -3.92 -0.70 -8.01
N PHE A 69 -3.47 -1.72 -7.28
CA PHE A 69 -2.06 -2.03 -7.10
C PHE A 69 -1.71 -3.28 -7.88
N VAL A 70 -0.55 -3.27 -8.51
CA VAL A 70 0.04 -4.46 -9.13
C VAL A 70 1.41 -4.66 -8.49
N LEU A 71 1.64 -5.86 -7.98
CA LEU A 71 2.88 -6.26 -7.33
C LEU A 71 3.57 -7.33 -8.17
N TYR A 72 4.90 -7.33 -8.16
CA TYR A 72 5.70 -8.34 -8.85
C TYR A 72 6.85 -8.78 -7.96
N ASP A 73 7.03 -10.10 -7.81
CA ASP A 73 8.07 -10.68 -6.98
C ASP A 73 9.25 -11.14 -7.84
N GLU A 74 10.36 -10.43 -7.73
CA GLU A 74 11.60 -10.76 -8.45
C GLU A 74 12.65 -11.38 -7.52
N ARG A 75 12.27 -11.68 -6.27
CA ARG A 75 13.20 -12.25 -5.28
C ARG A 75 13.42 -13.73 -5.57
N LYS A 76 14.66 -14.09 -5.95
CA LYS A 76 14.99 -15.45 -6.43
C LYS A 76 14.76 -16.55 -5.40
N ASP A 77 14.88 -16.23 -4.11
CA ASP A 77 14.69 -17.21 -3.03
C ASP A 77 13.25 -17.27 -2.51
N SER A 78 12.36 -16.47 -3.07
CA SER A 78 10.96 -16.42 -2.65
C SER A 78 10.17 -17.58 -3.27
N ARG A 79 9.20 -18.11 -2.52
CA ARG A 79 8.29 -19.13 -3.03
C ARG A 79 7.38 -18.60 -4.12
N SER A 80 7.21 -17.28 -4.19
CA SER A 80 6.39 -16.60 -5.19
C SER A 80 7.21 -15.94 -6.29
N TYR A 81 8.44 -16.38 -6.49
CA TYR A 81 9.32 -15.84 -7.52
C TYR A 81 8.63 -15.75 -8.88
N GLU A 82 8.71 -14.57 -9.51
CA GLU A 82 8.12 -14.25 -10.81
C GLU A 82 6.59 -14.22 -10.83
N GLN A 83 5.93 -14.20 -9.68
CA GLN A 83 4.48 -14.04 -9.60
C GLN A 83 4.05 -12.59 -9.55
N PHE A 84 2.91 -12.31 -10.16
CA PHE A 84 2.20 -11.05 -10.04
C PHE A 84 1.05 -11.19 -9.06
N GLN A 85 0.72 -10.10 -8.40
CA GLN A 85 -0.46 -10.01 -7.54
C GLN A 85 -1.13 -8.66 -7.78
N GLU A 86 -2.45 -8.69 -7.90
CA GLU A 86 -3.25 -7.49 -8.14
C GLU A 86 -4.22 -7.29 -6.98
N ILE A 87 -4.28 -6.08 -6.46
CA ILE A 87 -5.19 -5.74 -5.36
C ILE A 87 -5.75 -4.35 -5.62
N THR A 88 -7.08 -4.22 -5.55
CA THR A 88 -7.74 -2.93 -5.63
C THR A 88 -8.29 -2.56 -4.26
N LEU A 89 -7.92 -1.38 -3.77
CA LEU A 89 -8.36 -0.87 -2.48
C LEU A 89 -9.28 0.32 -2.65
N SER A 90 -10.36 0.32 -1.89
CA SER A 90 -11.28 1.45 -1.79
C SER A 90 -12.00 1.39 -0.44
N ARG A 91 -12.43 2.56 0.05
CA ARG A 91 -13.16 2.62 1.31
C ARG A 91 -14.46 1.79 1.27
N SER A 92 -15.18 1.83 0.14
CA SER A 92 -16.51 1.24 0.04
C SER A 92 -16.53 -0.25 -0.30
N MET A 93 -15.52 -0.74 -1.01
CA MET A 93 -15.55 -2.10 -1.54
C MET A 93 -14.51 -3.02 -0.93
N ASN A 94 -13.37 -2.51 -0.55
CA ASN A 94 -12.28 -3.31 -0.01
C ASN A 94 -11.36 -2.43 0.84
N TYR A 95 -11.85 -2.08 2.03
CA TYR A 95 -11.07 -1.22 2.90
C TYR A 95 -10.07 -2.05 3.70
N CYS A 96 -8.89 -2.18 3.13
CA CYS A 96 -7.80 -2.98 3.67
C CYS A 96 -6.50 -2.18 3.65
N ARG A 97 -5.55 -2.60 4.48
CA ARG A 97 -4.18 -2.10 4.41
C ARG A 97 -3.34 -3.12 3.67
N LEU A 98 -2.60 -2.64 2.68
CA LEU A 98 -1.64 -3.44 1.93
C LEU A 98 -0.25 -3.25 2.52
N THR A 99 0.37 -4.33 2.99
CA THR A 99 1.75 -4.31 3.47
C THR A 99 2.65 -4.90 2.40
N VAL A 100 3.61 -4.10 1.93
CA VAL A 100 4.56 -4.50 0.89
C VAL A 100 5.93 -4.65 1.53
N PRO A 101 6.51 -5.88 1.51
CA PRO A 101 7.85 -6.10 2.05
C PRO A 101 8.92 -5.52 1.15
N PRO A 102 10.17 -5.39 1.65
CA PRO A 102 11.28 -4.98 0.80
C PRO A 102 11.46 -5.88 -0.41
N MET A 103 12.00 -5.33 -1.49
CA MET A 103 12.36 -6.01 -2.71
C MET A 103 11.19 -6.56 -3.54
N VAL A 104 9.98 -6.15 -3.23
CA VAL A 104 8.81 -6.41 -4.08
C VAL A 104 8.52 -5.18 -4.91
N TRP A 105 8.42 -5.36 -6.22
CA TRP A 105 8.05 -4.29 -7.14
C TRP A 105 6.57 -3.98 -7.03
N PHE A 106 6.22 -2.71 -7.09
CA PHE A 106 4.82 -2.31 -7.12
C PHE A 106 4.60 -1.08 -7.98
N GLY A 107 3.40 -1.01 -8.54
CA GLY A 107 2.87 0.15 -9.22
C GLY A 107 1.39 0.26 -8.91
N PHE A 108 0.81 1.41 -9.20
CA PHE A 108 -0.59 1.64 -8.89
C PHE A 108 -1.24 2.65 -9.82
N GLN A 109 -2.56 2.59 -9.91
CA GLN A 109 -3.36 3.44 -10.78
C GLN A 109 -4.59 3.95 -10.05
N GLY A 110 -4.92 5.23 -10.25
CA GLY A 110 -6.12 5.84 -9.70
C GLY A 110 -7.36 5.50 -10.54
N TYR A 111 -8.43 5.06 -9.89
CA TYR A 111 -9.65 4.64 -10.57
C TYR A 111 -10.86 5.54 -10.33
N ASP A 112 -10.86 6.34 -9.28
CA ASP A 112 -11.96 7.26 -9.02
C ASP A 112 -11.77 8.55 -9.81
N LYS A 113 -12.85 9.05 -10.40
CA LYS A 113 -12.79 10.25 -11.25
C LYS A 113 -12.64 11.54 -10.48
N LEU A 114 -13.04 11.55 -9.20
CA LEU A 114 -13.02 12.76 -8.38
C LEU A 114 -11.68 12.92 -7.65
N ALA A 115 -11.31 11.92 -6.86
CA ALA A 115 -10.07 11.98 -6.10
C ALA A 115 -9.64 10.57 -5.65
N ASN A 116 -8.33 10.34 -5.63
CA ASN A 116 -7.74 9.14 -5.06
C ASN A 116 -6.61 9.56 -4.14
N MET A 117 -6.67 9.08 -2.89
CA MET A 117 -5.68 9.40 -1.88
C MET A 117 -5.09 8.12 -1.33
N LEU A 118 -3.77 8.08 -1.24
CA LEU A 118 -3.02 6.95 -0.70
C LEU A 118 -2.23 7.44 0.52
N LEU A 119 -2.47 6.82 1.67
CA LEU A 119 -1.65 7.03 2.86
C LEU A 119 -0.51 6.03 2.82
N ASN A 120 0.71 6.53 2.83
CA ASN A 120 1.94 5.74 2.85
C ASN A 120 2.53 5.81 4.26
N ILE A 121 2.68 4.66 4.90
CA ILE A 121 3.33 4.58 6.21
C ILE A 121 4.56 3.70 6.05
N ALA A 122 5.74 4.31 6.15
CA ALA A 122 7.02 3.64 5.95
C ALA A 122 7.73 3.42 7.29
N ASN A 123 8.38 2.27 7.44
CA ASN A 123 9.09 1.95 8.68
C ASN A 123 10.44 2.66 8.80
N ILE A 124 10.95 3.20 7.69
CA ILE A 124 12.17 4.02 7.65
C ILE A 124 11.90 5.25 6.81
N GLU A 125 12.70 6.29 6.99
CA GLU A 125 12.58 7.49 6.18
C GLU A 125 13.10 7.24 4.76
N HIS A 126 12.49 7.90 3.79
CA HIS A 126 12.86 7.79 2.38
C HIS A 126 14.25 8.37 2.13
N SER A 127 15.03 7.67 1.31
CA SER A 127 16.26 8.18 0.73
C SER A 127 16.36 7.70 -0.72
N GLN A 128 17.09 8.43 -1.55
CA GLN A 128 17.22 8.05 -2.97
C GLN A 128 17.92 6.70 -3.15
N ASP A 129 18.83 6.36 -2.25
CA ASP A 129 19.56 5.08 -2.30
C ASP A 129 18.65 3.89 -1.95
N GLU A 130 17.49 4.13 -1.36
CA GLU A 130 16.54 3.11 -0.94
C GLU A 130 15.71 2.55 -2.09
N LEU A 131 15.55 3.32 -3.17
CA LEU A 131 14.64 2.98 -4.27
C LEU A 131 15.36 2.41 -5.48
N ASN A 132 14.78 1.36 -6.05
CA ASN A 132 15.02 0.93 -7.43
C ASN A 132 13.82 1.36 -8.29
N HIS A 133 14.13 1.73 -9.52
CA HIS A 133 13.12 2.14 -10.49
C HIS A 133 13.04 1.19 -11.67
#